data_f916950892c4877d3a3d4aa984d5c899
#
_entry.id   f916950892c4877d3a3d4aa984d5c899
#
_cell.length_a   1.000
_cell.length_b   1.000
_cell.length_c   1.000
_cell.angle_alpha   90.00
_cell.angle_beta   90.00
_cell.angle_gamma   90.00
#
_symmetry.space_group_name_H-M   'P 1'
#
loop_
_entity.id
_entity.type
_entity.pdbx_description
1 polymer ?
#
loop_
_entity_poly.entity_id
_entity_poly.type
_entity_poly.pdbx_seq_one_letter_code
_entity_poly.pdbx_strand_id
1 'polypeptide(L)'
;SDSYNIRYQGNVFTKNNWKIGFGINFNHSFDGGYAYAAIDSLKVHRYTVNYNIPSSYKRDLLSSYLNLKKKWQRLAFNTVTSYSRTQDRQMLDADFTYLDVFDNGKKSRQNLLTQEFNIQSNENRHVDWTAGAFGFYKDLTNRYLATFGEDKAYLLPMALDNAKYHNNTVTWGIAGYGQVTLKEIWPGMSLTAGLRYDYEKSELNYRDSLLFSGQQQYTSYHDSKEDKGFKAWLPKFSLLQRWN
;
A
#
# COMPACT_ATOMS: atom_id res chain seq x y z
N SER A 1 14.46 -17.29 -6.97
CA SER A 1 14.13 -15.93 -6.53
C SER A 1 15.33 -15.32 -5.81
N ASP A 2 15.59 -14.06 -6.06
CA ASP A 2 16.67 -13.30 -5.45
C ASP A 2 16.07 -12.12 -4.70
N SER A 3 16.54 -11.90 -3.46
CA SER A 3 16.10 -10.75 -2.69
C SER A 3 17.22 -10.22 -1.80
N TYR A 4 17.27 -8.90 -1.64
CA TYR A 4 18.16 -8.27 -0.67
C TYR A 4 17.45 -7.11 0.02
N ASN A 5 17.81 -6.90 1.28
CA ASN A 5 17.30 -5.83 2.11
C ASN A 5 18.46 -5.09 2.76
N ILE A 6 18.44 -3.78 2.64
CA ILE A 6 19.40 -2.88 3.29
C ILE A 6 18.62 -1.94 4.20
N ARG A 7 18.95 -1.95 5.50
CA ARG A 7 18.34 -1.07 6.49
C ARG A 7 19.39 -0.30 7.25
N TYR A 8 19.17 0.99 7.37
CA TYR A 8 19.91 1.87 8.26
C TYR A 8 18.94 2.60 9.19
N GLN A 9 19.24 2.63 10.49
CA GLN A 9 18.44 3.34 11.46
C GLN A 9 19.31 3.90 12.58
N GLY A 10 18.91 5.03 13.12
CA GLY A 10 19.64 5.69 14.19
C GLY A 10 18.73 6.47 15.13
N ASN A 11 19.26 6.72 16.33
CA ASN A 11 18.63 7.59 17.30
C ASN A 11 19.66 8.60 17.82
N VAL A 12 19.24 9.85 17.89
CA VAL A 12 20.02 10.95 18.47
C VAL A 12 19.27 11.48 19.69
N PHE A 13 19.97 11.64 20.79
CA PHE A 13 19.44 12.22 22.03
C PHE A 13 20.08 13.59 22.24
N THR A 14 19.27 14.62 22.45
CA THR A 14 19.73 15.96 22.65
C THR A 14 19.72 16.33 24.17
N LYS A 15 20.52 17.33 24.56
CA LYS A 15 20.53 17.85 25.91
C LYS A 15 19.17 18.38 26.39
N ASN A 16 18.29 18.78 25.45
CA ASN A 16 16.97 19.31 25.75
C ASN A 16 15.86 18.23 25.75
N ASN A 17 16.21 16.97 26.02
CA ASN A 17 15.29 15.82 26.10
C ASN A 17 14.51 15.54 24.80
N TRP A 18 15.07 15.90 23.64
CA TRP A 18 14.58 15.40 22.38
C TRP A 18 15.23 14.07 22.05
N LYS A 19 14.41 13.13 21.59
CA LYS A 19 14.86 11.91 20.91
C LYS A 19 14.46 12.02 19.44
N ILE A 20 15.45 12.00 18.56
CA ILE A 20 15.29 12.02 17.12
C ILE A 20 15.62 10.63 16.60
N GLY A 21 14.63 9.91 16.10
CA GLY A 21 14.81 8.61 15.47
C GLY A 21 14.65 8.76 13.96
N PHE A 22 15.47 8.10 13.18
CA PHE A 22 15.36 8.08 11.73
C PHE A 22 15.73 6.71 11.19
N GLY A 23 15.18 6.41 10.04
CA GLY A 23 15.53 5.17 9.35
C GLY A 23 15.26 5.26 7.85
N ILE A 24 16.02 4.48 7.12
CA ILE A 24 15.84 4.22 5.70
C ILE A 24 15.97 2.72 5.46
N ASN A 25 15.11 2.19 4.64
CA ASN A 25 15.10 0.79 4.27
C ASN A 25 14.90 0.67 2.75
N PHE A 26 15.75 -0.12 2.12
CA PHE A 26 15.61 -0.50 0.72
C PHE A 26 15.47 -2.02 0.64
N ASN A 27 14.44 -2.47 -0.07
CA ASN A 27 14.21 -3.88 -0.36
C ASN A 27 14.08 -4.07 -1.86
N HIS A 28 14.80 -5.05 -2.38
CA HIS A 28 14.69 -5.53 -3.75
C HIS A 28 14.30 -7.00 -3.73
N SER A 29 13.34 -7.38 -4.56
CA SER A 29 13.02 -8.79 -4.81
C SER A 29 12.80 -9.03 -6.30
N PHE A 30 13.27 -10.18 -6.76
CA PHE A 30 13.07 -10.69 -8.08
C PHE A 30 12.68 -12.17 -8.00
N ASP A 31 11.52 -12.49 -8.56
CA ASP A 31 11.00 -13.84 -8.65
C ASP A 31 10.85 -14.26 -10.11
N GLY A 32 11.25 -15.49 -10.42
CA GLY A 32 11.25 -16.07 -11.76
C GLY A 32 9.88 -16.45 -12.31
N GLY A 33 8.81 -15.88 -11.72
CA GLY A 33 7.44 -16.04 -12.21
C GLY A 33 6.64 -17.17 -11.55
N TYR A 34 5.51 -17.45 -12.14
CA TYR A 34 4.45 -18.28 -11.56
C TYR A 34 4.51 -19.69 -12.14
N ALA A 35 4.62 -20.70 -11.28
CA ALA A 35 4.71 -22.10 -11.69
C ALA A 35 3.30 -22.69 -11.90
N TYR A 36 2.53 -22.14 -12.83
CA TYR A 36 1.22 -22.67 -13.23
C TYR A 36 1.37 -23.47 -14.54
N ALA A 37 0.53 -24.50 -14.71
CA ALA A 37 0.38 -25.22 -15.96
C ALA A 37 -1.04 -25.77 -16.04
N ALA A 38 -1.50 -26.09 -17.26
CA ALA A 38 -2.78 -26.75 -17.46
C ALA A 38 -2.82 -28.12 -16.78
N ILE A 39 -3.94 -28.49 -16.16
CA ILE A 39 -4.11 -29.74 -15.39
C ILE A 39 -3.72 -30.97 -16.21
N ASP A 40 -4.05 -31.00 -17.48
CA ASP A 40 -3.73 -32.14 -18.35
C ASP A 40 -2.22 -32.26 -18.64
N SER A 41 -1.52 -31.13 -18.75
CA SER A 41 -0.06 -31.10 -18.86
C SER A 41 0.62 -31.58 -17.58
N LEU A 42 0.07 -31.25 -16.40
CA LEU A 42 0.59 -31.68 -15.09
C LEU A 42 0.46 -33.20 -14.86
N LYS A 43 -0.49 -33.87 -15.49
CA LYS A 43 -0.63 -35.33 -15.39
C LYS A 43 0.50 -36.07 -16.11
N VAL A 44 1.05 -35.48 -17.17
CA VAL A 44 2.10 -36.09 -18.02
C VAL A 44 3.48 -35.60 -17.64
N HIS A 45 3.63 -34.32 -17.31
CA HIS A 45 4.89 -33.66 -17.02
C HIS A 45 4.81 -32.88 -15.69
N ARG A 46 4.93 -33.60 -14.58
CA ARG A 46 4.95 -32.98 -13.24
C ARG A 46 6.17 -32.09 -13.07
N TYR A 47 5.95 -30.92 -12.43
CA TYR A 47 7.01 -29.93 -12.11
C TYR A 47 7.68 -29.25 -13.32
N THR A 48 7.06 -29.30 -14.48
CA THR A 48 7.52 -28.57 -15.66
C THR A 48 6.52 -27.50 -16.04
N VAL A 49 7.01 -26.34 -16.46
CA VAL A 49 6.23 -25.28 -17.09
C VAL A 49 6.69 -25.14 -18.54
N ASN A 50 5.77 -24.88 -19.43
CA ASN A 50 6.05 -24.75 -20.85
C ASN A 50 5.46 -23.42 -21.34
N TYR A 51 6.19 -22.33 -21.04
CA TYR A 51 5.79 -20.95 -21.41
C TYR A 51 6.53 -20.52 -22.67
N ASN A 52 5.84 -19.74 -23.53
CA ASN A 52 6.46 -19.09 -24.68
C ASN A 52 7.32 -17.90 -24.26
N ILE A 53 6.97 -17.19 -23.14
CA ILE A 53 7.76 -16.12 -22.57
C ILE A 53 8.07 -16.37 -21.08
N PRO A 54 9.24 -15.91 -20.57
CA PRO A 54 9.56 -16.00 -19.15
C PRO A 54 8.65 -15.10 -18.31
N SER A 55 7.86 -15.69 -17.42
CA SER A 55 7.14 -14.94 -16.41
C SER A 55 8.10 -14.44 -15.32
N SER A 56 7.85 -13.25 -14.79
CA SER A 56 8.69 -12.65 -13.75
C SER A 56 7.93 -11.63 -12.91
N TYR A 57 8.38 -11.47 -11.65
CA TYR A 57 7.93 -10.39 -10.77
C TYR A 57 9.14 -9.71 -10.13
N LYS A 58 9.18 -8.40 -10.23
CA LYS A 58 10.21 -7.56 -9.61
C LYS A 58 9.58 -6.48 -8.76
N ARG A 59 10.11 -6.32 -7.51
CA ARG A 59 9.71 -5.26 -6.58
C ARG A 59 10.91 -4.51 -6.08
N ASP A 60 10.82 -3.17 -6.12
CA ASP A 60 11.72 -2.25 -5.45
C ASP A 60 10.91 -1.45 -4.43
N LEU A 61 11.30 -1.49 -3.15
CA LEU A 61 10.69 -0.74 -2.06
C LEU A 61 11.74 0.12 -1.37
N LEU A 62 11.52 1.43 -1.38
CA LEU A 62 12.25 2.38 -0.55
C LEU A 62 11.28 2.90 0.52
N SER A 63 11.68 2.87 1.79
CA SER A 63 10.94 3.50 2.87
C SER A 63 11.86 4.27 3.80
N SER A 64 11.39 5.39 4.33
CA SER A 64 12.12 6.21 5.29
C SER A 64 11.17 6.80 6.32
N TYR A 65 11.70 7.09 7.51
CA TYR A 65 10.95 7.78 8.54
C TYR A 65 11.82 8.72 9.35
N LEU A 66 11.19 9.76 9.86
CA LEU A 66 11.71 10.67 10.89
C LEU A 66 10.73 10.67 12.05
N ASN A 67 11.23 10.36 13.24
CA ASN A 67 10.46 10.36 14.49
C ASN A 67 11.07 11.34 15.47
N LEU A 68 10.29 12.32 15.90
CA LEU A 68 10.69 13.29 16.92
C LEU A 68 9.87 13.06 18.18
N LYS A 69 10.54 12.81 19.30
CA LYS A 69 9.90 12.64 20.60
C LYS A 69 10.47 13.64 21.61
N LYS A 70 9.58 14.22 22.39
CA LYS A 70 9.96 15.05 23.53
C LYS A 70 9.09 14.72 24.72
N LYS A 71 9.74 14.60 25.87
CA LYS A 71 9.05 14.39 27.14
C LYS A 71 9.30 15.60 28.04
N TRP A 72 8.22 16.21 28.53
CA TRP A 72 8.22 17.23 29.60
C TRP A 72 7.74 16.58 30.90
N GLN A 73 7.65 17.33 31.96
CA GLN A 73 7.20 16.81 33.26
C GLN A 73 5.76 16.24 33.22
N ARG A 74 4.86 16.90 32.50
CA ARG A 74 3.42 16.54 32.46
C ARG A 74 2.94 15.99 31.14
N LEU A 75 3.72 16.15 30.08
CA LEU A 75 3.31 15.86 28.69
C LEU A 75 4.42 15.11 27.97
N ALA A 76 4.01 14.28 27.03
CA ALA A 76 4.91 13.72 26.02
C ALA A 76 4.35 14.04 24.62
N PHE A 77 5.23 14.45 23.75
CA PHE A 77 4.96 14.71 22.34
C PHE A 77 5.71 13.70 21.48
N ASN A 78 5.04 13.22 20.46
CA ASN A 78 5.62 12.36 19.43
C ASN A 78 5.10 12.77 18.06
N THR A 79 5.99 12.90 17.10
CA THR A 79 5.59 13.08 15.69
C THR A 79 6.40 12.16 14.80
N VAL A 80 5.73 11.60 13.81
CA VAL A 80 6.31 10.69 12.82
C VAL A 80 5.96 11.17 11.44
N THR A 81 7.00 11.43 10.64
CA THR A 81 6.89 11.60 9.21
C THR A 81 7.41 10.33 8.55
N SER A 82 6.67 9.71 7.63
CA SER A 82 7.19 8.61 6.85
C SER A 82 6.91 8.78 5.37
N TYR A 83 7.83 8.26 4.57
CA TYR A 83 7.70 8.20 3.13
C TYR A 83 8.03 6.79 2.65
N SER A 84 7.22 6.27 1.74
CA SER A 84 7.52 5.03 1.03
C SER A 84 7.25 5.14 -0.46
N ARG A 85 8.12 4.50 -1.23
CA ARG A 85 7.98 4.34 -2.67
C ARG A 85 8.12 2.87 -3.02
N THR A 86 7.08 2.33 -3.66
CA THR A 86 7.05 0.96 -4.18
C THR A 86 6.98 1.01 -5.70
N GLN A 87 7.79 0.18 -6.36
CA GLN A 87 7.76 -0.03 -7.80
C GLN A 87 7.67 -1.53 -8.06
N ASP A 88 6.60 -1.96 -8.71
CA ASP A 88 6.38 -3.35 -9.10
C ASP A 88 6.40 -3.46 -10.62
N ARG A 89 7.01 -4.53 -11.11
CA ARG A 89 6.95 -4.94 -12.50
C ARG A 89 6.64 -6.43 -12.54
N GLN A 90 5.65 -6.79 -13.30
CA GLN A 90 5.22 -8.16 -13.49
C GLN A 90 5.13 -8.42 -15.00
N MET A 91 5.60 -9.55 -15.42
CA MET A 91 5.37 -10.14 -16.73
C MET A 91 4.83 -11.53 -16.50
N LEU A 92 3.77 -11.87 -17.19
CA LEU A 92 3.07 -13.13 -17.03
C LEU A 92 2.68 -13.65 -18.41
N ASP A 93 3.13 -14.86 -18.73
CA ASP A 93 2.50 -15.70 -19.73
C ASP A 93 1.12 -16.09 -19.16
N ALA A 94 0.06 -15.51 -19.70
CA ALA A 94 -1.25 -15.58 -19.08
C ALA A 94 -2.11 -16.75 -19.58
N ASP A 95 -1.72 -17.40 -20.66
CA ASP A 95 -2.32 -18.65 -21.12
C ASP A 95 -1.64 -19.90 -20.54
N PHE A 96 -0.43 -19.75 -19.97
CA PHE A 96 0.36 -20.81 -19.33
C PHE A 96 0.69 -21.98 -20.26
N THR A 97 0.85 -21.71 -21.56
CA THR A 97 1.15 -22.70 -22.58
C THR A 97 2.38 -22.30 -23.40
N TYR A 98 2.79 -23.15 -24.34
CA TYR A 98 3.84 -22.85 -25.31
C TYR A 98 3.34 -22.01 -26.51
N LEU A 99 2.02 -21.82 -26.60
CA LEU A 99 1.41 -21.02 -27.66
C LEU A 99 1.57 -19.53 -27.36
N ASP A 100 1.66 -18.72 -28.39
CA ASP A 100 1.69 -17.27 -28.27
C ASP A 100 0.28 -16.68 -28.33
N VAL A 101 -0.51 -16.94 -27.28
CA VAL A 101 -1.92 -16.53 -27.22
C VAL A 101 -2.08 -15.21 -26.51
N PHE A 102 -1.58 -15.12 -25.24
CA PHE A 102 -1.89 -13.98 -24.39
C PHE A 102 -0.84 -13.75 -23.30
N ASP A 103 -0.26 -12.57 -23.31
CA ASP A 103 0.67 -12.07 -22.31
C ASP A 103 0.11 -10.91 -21.51
N ASN A 104 0.50 -10.79 -20.26
CA ASN A 104 0.10 -9.68 -19.40
C ASN A 104 1.30 -9.04 -18.70
N GLY A 105 1.55 -7.78 -19.03
CA GLY A 105 2.52 -6.93 -18.35
C GLY A 105 1.85 -5.95 -17.40
N LYS A 106 2.35 -5.86 -16.16
CA LYS A 106 1.91 -4.87 -15.16
C LYS A 106 3.09 -4.07 -14.65
N LYS A 107 2.94 -2.74 -14.61
CA LYS A 107 3.84 -1.83 -13.92
C LYS A 107 3.04 -1.01 -12.93
N SER A 108 3.42 -1.06 -11.66
CA SER A 108 2.80 -0.29 -10.58
C SER A 108 3.84 0.60 -9.91
N ARG A 109 3.47 1.83 -9.60
CA ARG A 109 4.28 2.76 -8.81
C ARG A 109 3.39 3.41 -7.78
N GLN A 110 3.76 3.28 -6.51
CA GLN A 110 3.09 3.95 -5.41
C GLN A 110 4.08 4.85 -4.65
N ASN A 111 3.66 6.07 -4.36
CA ASN A 111 4.30 6.96 -3.40
C ASN A 111 3.30 7.18 -2.26
N LEU A 112 3.76 7.06 -1.03
CA LEU A 112 2.96 7.30 0.17
C LEU A 112 3.74 8.17 1.14
N LEU A 113 3.18 9.32 1.49
CA LEU A 113 3.66 10.20 2.55
C LEU A 113 2.65 10.16 3.70
N THR A 114 3.12 9.99 4.92
CA THR A 114 2.28 10.07 6.12
C THR A 114 2.88 11.01 7.13
N GLN A 115 2.02 11.70 7.89
CA GLN A 115 2.39 12.55 9.00
C GLN A 115 1.47 12.26 10.17
N GLU A 116 2.05 12.01 11.34
CA GLU A 116 1.32 11.86 12.59
C GLU A 116 1.87 12.81 13.66
N PHE A 117 0.97 13.42 14.39
CA PHE A 117 1.24 14.19 15.60
C PHE A 117 0.46 13.56 16.74
N ASN A 118 1.14 13.31 17.84
CA ASN A 118 0.53 12.79 19.06
C ASN A 118 1.04 13.55 20.28
N ILE A 119 0.14 13.93 21.16
CA ILE A 119 0.42 14.49 22.45
C ILE A 119 -0.34 13.70 23.51
N GLN A 120 0.31 13.38 24.60
CA GLN A 120 -0.29 12.60 25.68
C GLN A 120 0.15 13.10 27.04
N SER A 121 -0.67 12.85 28.06
CA SER A 121 -0.27 13.05 29.45
C SER A 121 0.86 12.06 29.79
N ASN A 122 1.77 12.47 30.67
CA ASN A 122 2.59 11.50 31.39
C ASN A 122 1.70 10.74 32.38
N GLU A 123 2.18 9.57 32.82
CA GLU A 123 1.46 8.77 33.81
C GLU A 123 0.96 9.62 34.99
N ASN A 124 -0.35 9.59 35.18
CA ASN A 124 -1.03 10.23 36.28
C ASN A 124 -1.84 9.16 37.05
N ARG A 125 -2.00 9.35 38.35
CA ARG A 125 -2.75 8.39 39.18
C ARG A 125 -4.22 8.28 38.76
N HIS A 126 -4.85 9.35 38.32
CA HIS A 126 -6.29 9.42 38.10
C HIS A 126 -6.72 9.57 36.67
N VAL A 127 -5.95 10.30 35.85
CA VAL A 127 -6.37 10.65 34.48
C VAL A 127 -5.20 10.52 33.52
N ASP A 128 -5.38 9.69 32.50
CA ASP A 128 -4.51 9.71 31.32
C ASP A 128 -5.31 10.19 30.12
N TRP A 129 -4.67 10.95 29.25
CA TRP A 129 -5.26 11.35 27.99
C TRP A 129 -4.24 11.35 26.86
N THR A 130 -4.74 11.16 25.66
CA THR A 130 -3.99 11.32 24.41
C THR A 130 -4.84 12.04 23.39
N ALA A 131 -4.21 12.90 22.59
CA ALA A 131 -4.83 13.52 21.44
C ALA A 131 -3.83 13.52 20.27
N GLY A 132 -4.34 13.47 19.06
CA GLY A 132 -3.46 13.47 17.91
C GLY A 132 -4.17 13.82 16.62
N ALA A 133 -3.34 14.02 15.61
CA ALA A 133 -3.76 14.21 14.23
C ALA A 133 -2.92 13.34 13.31
N PHE A 134 -3.53 12.84 12.26
CA PHE A 134 -2.90 12.03 11.23
C PHE A 134 -3.29 12.55 9.86
N GLY A 135 -2.35 12.52 8.93
CA GLY A 135 -2.62 12.82 7.53
C GLY A 135 -1.78 11.93 6.62
N PHE A 136 -2.31 11.65 5.44
CA PHE A 136 -1.56 10.93 4.42
C PHE A 136 -1.88 11.44 3.02
N TYR A 137 -0.93 11.22 2.11
CA TYR A 137 -1.07 11.43 0.68
C TYR A 137 -0.48 10.22 -0.05
N LYS A 138 -1.27 9.60 -0.92
CA LYS A 138 -0.92 8.43 -1.72
C LYS A 138 -1.16 8.73 -3.19
N ASP A 139 -0.13 8.52 -4.00
CA ASP A 139 -0.19 8.54 -5.47
C ASP A 139 0.13 7.14 -5.99
N LEU A 140 -0.82 6.51 -6.64
CA LEU A 140 -0.72 5.16 -7.20
C LEU A 140 -0.97 5.19 -8.70
N THR A 141 0.04 4.82 -9.47
CA THR A 141 -0.08 4.63 -10.92
C THR A 141 0.03 3.15 -11.25
N ASN A 142 -0.96 2.61 -11.94
CA ASN A 142 -0.94 1.27 -12.52
C ASN A 142 -1.01 1.36 -14.03
N ARG A 143 -0.16 0.59 -14.72
CA ARG A 143 -0.16 0.42 -16.16
C ARG A 143 -0.21 -1.07 -16.45
N TYR A 144 -1.18 -1.48 -17.22
CA TYR A 144 -1.35 -2.85 -17.69
C TYR A 144 -1.22 -2.85 -19.20
N LEU A 145 -0.56 -3.86 -19.73
CA LEU A 145 -0.47 -4.16 -21.15
C LEU A 145 -0.82 -5.63 -21.35
N ALA A 146 -1.94 -5.88 -21.99
CA ALA A 146 -2.27 -7.19 -22.50
C ALA A 146 -1.81 -7.24 -23.95
N THR A 147 -1.03 -8.26 -24.31
CA THR A 147 -0.54 -8.52 -25.67
C THR A 147 -1.14 -9.83 -26.16
N PHE A 148 -1.75 -9.81 -27.34
CA PHE A 148 -2.33 -10.97 -27.97
C PHE A 148 -1.43 -11.37 -29.15
N GLY A 149 -0.88 -12.58 -29.07
CA GLY A 149 0.13 -13.08 -29.99
C GLY A 149 -0.44 -13.66 -31.29
N GLU A 150 0.39 -14.46 -31.98
CA GLU A 150 0.03 -15.07 -33.28
C GLU A 150 -1.06 -16.11 -33.12
N ASP A 151 -1.09 -16.84 -32.00
CA ASP A 151 -2.07 -17.90 -31.73
C ASP A 151 -3.36 -17.39 -31.05
N LYS A 152 -3.57 -16.09 -30.98
CA LYS A 152 -4.73 -15.46 -30.31
C LYS A 152 -6.10 -15.93 -30.78
N ALA A 153 -6.20 -16.48 -32.00
CA ALA A 153 -7.44 -17.02 -32.55
C ALA A 153 -8.02 -18.17 -31.71
N TYR A 154 -7.19 -18.85 -30.91
CA TYR A 154 -7.66 -19.88 -29.97
C TYR A 154 -8.46 -19.30 -28.79
N LEU A 155 -8.24 -18.04 -28.43
CA LEU A 155 -8.90 -17.38 -27.30
C LEU A 155 -9.95 -16.37 -27.77
N LEU A 156 -9.62 -15.55 -28.77
CA LEU A 156 -10.43 -14.42 -29.23
C LEU A 156 -10.58 -14.43 -30.76
N PRO A 157 -11.79 -14.54 -31.28
CA PRO A 157 -12.03 -14.40 -32.73
C PRO A 157 -11.91 -12.92 -33.20
N MET A 158 -11.25 -12.07 -32.46
CA MET A 158 -11.14 -10.64 -32.69
C MET A 158 -9.74 -10.26 -33.19
N ALA A 159 -9.70 -9.28 -34.09
CA ALA A 159 -8.48 -8.71 -34.62
C ALA A 159 -7.83 -7.72 -33.60
N LEU A 160 -7.67 -8.12 -32.33
CA LEU A 160 -7.06 -7.31 -31.26
C LEU A 160 -5.61 -7.74 -31.05
N ASP A 161 -4.66 -6.78 -31.07
CA ASP A 161 -3.25 -7.04 -30.83
C ASP A 161 -2.83 -6.63 -29.42
N ASN A 162 -3.31 -5.48 -28.95
CA ASN A 162 -2.95 -4.99 -27.61
C ASN A 162 -4.12 -4.29 -26.92
N ALA A 163 -4.17 -4.42 -25.59
CA ALA A 163 -5.01 -3.59 -24.74
C ALA A 163 -4.16 -2.95 -23.65
N LYS A 164 -4.25 -1.63 -23.51
CA LYS A 164 -3.56 -0.84 -22.48
C LYS A 164 -4.57 -0.28 -21.50
N TYR A 165 -4.29 -0.45 -20.22
CA TYR A 165 -5.05 0.15 -19.14
C TYR A 165 -4.12 1.01 -18.29
N HIS A 166 -4.48 2.26 -18.10
CA HIS A 166 -3.73 3.21 -17.29
C HIS A 166 -4.63 3.78 -16.21
N ASN A 167 -4.30 3.49 -14.95
CA ASN A 167 -5.02 4.00 -13.80
C ASN A 167 -4.06 4.85 -12.96
N ASN A 168 -4.45 6.09 -12.68
CA ASN A 168 -3.80 6.92 -11.68
C ASN A 168 -4.80 7.24 -10.59
N THR A 169 -4.47 6.85 -9.35
CA THR A 169 -5.31 7.09 -8.18
C THR A 169 -4.54 7.95 -7.19
N VAL A 170 -5.07 9.13 -6.91
CA VAL A 170 -4.58 10.01 -5.85
C VAL A 170 -5.56 9.92 -4.68
N THR A 171 -5.05 9.52 -3.52
CA THR A 171 -5.84 9.46 -2.28
C THR A 171 -5.14 10.26 -1.20
N TRP A 172 -5.89 11.10 -0.51
CA TRP A 172 -5.40 11.80 0.66
C TRP A 172 -6.44 11.77 1.77
N GLY A 173 -5.98 11.83 3.00
CA GLY A 173 -6.89 11.84 4.14
C GLY A 173 -6.26 12.52 5.33
N ILE A 174 -7.15 12.97 6.22
CA ILE A 174 -6.81 13.54 7.52
C ILE A 174 -7.69 12.93 8.60
N ALA A 175 -7.13 12.78 9.78
CA ALA A 175 -7.87 12.34 10.96
C ALA A 175 -7.45 13.15 12.19
N GLY A 176 -8.43 13.38 13.08
CA GLY A 176 -8.19 13.90 14.42
C GLY A 176 -8.75 12.93 15.45
N TYR A 177 -8.06 12.72 16.55
CA TYR A 177 -8.50 11.81 17.59
C TYR A 177 -8.14 12.31 19.00
N GLY A 178 -8.96 11.87 19.95
CA GLY A 178 -8.71 12.09 21.36
C GLY A 178 -9.28 10.94 22.19
N GLN A 179 -8.61 10.65 23.31
CA GLN A 179 -9.01 9.62 24.26
C GLN A 179 -8.66 10.08 25.68
N VAL A 180 -9.54 9.79 26.64
CA VAL A 180 -9.34 10.00 28.05
C VAL A 180 -9.59 8.69 28.80
N THR A 181 -8.71 8.35 29.72
CA THR A 181 -8.86 7.22 30.63
C THR A 181 -8.93 7.77 32.07
N LEU A 182 -10.03 7.55 32.73
CA LEU A 182 -10.22 7.80 34.16
C LEU A 182 -9.85 6.51 34.89
N LYS A 183 -8.86 6.60 35.78
CA LYS A 183 -8.36 5.48 36.57
C LYS A 183 -8.90 5.56 37.99
N GLU A 184 -9.04 4.44 38.64
CA GLU A 184 -9.47 4.35 40.05
C GLU A 184 -10.80 5.09 40.32
N ILE A 185 -11.74 5.05 39.35
CA ILE A 185 -13.11 5.57 39.55
C ILE A 185 -13.77 4.80 40.70
N TRP A 186 -13.47 3.52 40.78
CA TRP A 186 -13.74 2.59 41.86
C TRP A 186 -12.48 1.75 42.08
N PRO A 187 -12.21 1.18 43.25
CA PRO A 187 -11.04 0.33 43.46
C PRO A 187 -10.86 -0.70 42.35
N GLY A 188 -9.75 -0.60 41.62
CA GLY A 188 -9.43 -1.46 40.48
C GLY A 188 -10.19 -1.17 39.19
N MET A 189 -11.05 -0.13 39.13
CA MET A 189 -11.86 0.18 37.95
C MET A 189 -11.33 1.37 37.16
N SER A 190 -11.25 1.23 35.85
CA SER A 190 -10.87 2.32 34.93
C SER A 190 -11.85 2.40 33.76
N LEU A 191 -12.22 3.60 33.37
CA LEU A 191 -13.07 3.91 32.23
C LEU A 191 -12.27 4.67 31.15
N THR A 192 -12.35 4.21 29.93
CA THR A 192 -11.78 4.91 28.78
C THR A 192 -12.86 5.34 27.82
N ALA A 193 -12.85 6.59 27.41
CA ALA A 193 -13.67 7.13 26.31
C ALA A 193 -12.78 7.81 25.28
N GLY A 194 -13.10 7.62 24.02
CA GLY A 194 -12.36 8.22 22.90
C GLY A 194 -13.24 8.46 21.71
N LEU A 195 -12.77 9.37 20.86
CA LEU A 195 -13.41 9.71 19.60
C LEU A 195 -12.35 9.97 18.54
N ARG A 196 -12.60 9.46 17.33
CA ARG A 196 -11.80 9.75 16.15
C ARG A 196 -12.74 10.18 15.02
N TYR A 197 -12.31 11.19 14.28
CA TYR A 197 -12.95 11.60 13.03
C TYR A 197 -11.96 11.42 11.89
N ASP A 198 -12.38 10.76 10.82
CA ASP A 198 -11.62 10.55 9.60
C ASP A 198 -12.33 11.22 8.41
N TYR A 199 -11.52 11.83 7.55
CA TYR A 199 -11.92 12.28 6.24
C TYR A 199 -10.90 11.79 5.20
N GLU A 200 -11.40 11.16 4.14
CA GLU A 200 -10.58 10.68 3.02
C GLU A 200 -11.21 11.09 1.70
N LYS A 201 -10.39 11.50 0.74
CA LYS A 201 -10.78 11.74 -0.64
C LYS A 201 -9.89 10.95 -1.58
N SER A 202 -10.51 10.24 -2.53
CA SER A 202 -9.84 9.49 -3.59
C SER A 202 -10.28 10.01 -4.95
N GLU A 203 -9.32 10.26 -5.83
CA GLU A 203 -9.53 10.64 -7.23
C GLU A 203 -8.91 9.58 -8.12
N LEU A 204 -9.70 9.04 -9.04
CA LEU A 204 -9.29 8.05 -10.04
C LEU A 204 -9.33 8.67 -11.42
N ASN A 205 -8.21 8.62 -12.12
CA ASN A 205 -8.15 8.85 -13.56
C ASN A 205 -7.89 7.50 -14.24
N TYR A 206 -8.80 7.10 -15.09
CA TYR A 206 -8.77 5.83 -15.81
C TYR A 206 -8.75 6.07 -17.32
N ARG A 207 -7.86 5.38 -18.01
CA ARG A 207 -7.80 5.37 -19.48
C ARG A 207 -7.52 3.97 -19.96
N ASP A 208 -8.31 3.52 -20.93
CA ASP A 208 -8.00 2.34 -21.72
C ASP A 208 -7.83 2.66 -23.21
N SER A 209 -7.09 1.83 -23.89
CA SER A 209 -6.78 1.99 -25.30
C SER A 209 -6.52 0.63 -25.92
N LEU A 210 -7.10 0.40 -27.08
CA LEU A 210 -7.01 -0.85 -27.83
C LEU A 210 -6.24 -0.61 -29.13
N LEU A 211 -5.44 -1.58 -29.53
CA LEU A 211 -4.78 -1.65 -30.84
C LEU A 211 -5.31 -2.86 -31.57
N PHE A 212 -5.97 -2.61 -32.69
CA PHE A 212 -6.48 -3.67 -33.57
C PHE A 212 -5.48 -4.01 -34.67
N SER A 213 -5.50 -5.26 -35.12
CA SER A 213 -4.61 -5.77 -36.18
C SER A 213 -4.72 -4.92 -37.44
N GLY A 214 -3.57 -4.55 -37.99
CA GLY A 214 -3.47 -3.67 -39.13
C GLY A 214 -3.56 -2.17 -38.84
N GLN A 215 -3.82 -1.76 -37.60
CA GLN A 215 -3.78 -0.37 -37.17
C GLN A 215 -2.40 0.02 -36.67
N GLN A 216 -1.99 1.25 -36.94
CA GLN A 216 -0.72 1.81 -36.43
C GLN A 216 -0.88 2.60 -35.13
N GLN A 217 -2.11 2.93 -34.74
CA GLN A 217 -2.40 3.75 -33.58
C GLN A 217 -3.44 3.12 -32.66
N TYR A 218 -3.25 3.31 -31.36
CA TYR A 218 -4.23 2.91 -30.36
C TYR A 218 -5.49 3.77 -30.45
N THR A 219 -6.64 3.10 -30.38
CA THR A 219 -7.94 3.76 -30.23
C THR A 219 -8.25 3.88 -28.74
N SER A 220 -8.51 5.08 -28.25
CA SER A 220 -8.99 5.29 -26.88
C SER A 220 -10.44 4.81 -26.79
N TYR A 221 -10.71 3.97 -25.80
CA TYR A 221 -12.03 3.39 -25.59
C TYR A 221 -12.76 4.05 -24.45
N HIS A 222 -12.04 4.34 -23.37
CA HIS A 222 -12.55 5.00 -22.18
C HIS A 222 -11.52 6.00 -21.67
N ASP A 223 -12.00 7.17 -21.25
CA ASP A 223 -11.21 8.16 -20.50
C ASP A 223 -12.15 8.79 -19.48
N SER A 224 -12.01 8.41 -18.21
CA SER A 224 -12.89 8.87 -17.15
C SER A 224 -12.11 9.40 -15.94
N LYS A 225 -12.69 10.38 -15.28
CA LYS A 225 -12.23 10.88 -14.02
C LYS A 225 -13.36 10.81 -13.01
N GLU A 226 -13.09 10.10 -11.91
CA GLU A 226 -14.05 9.96 -10.81
C GLU A 226 -13.42 10.39 -9.50
N ASP A 227 -14.19 10.95 -8.59
CA ASP A 227 -13.77 11.25 -7.24
C ASP A 227 -14.81 10.80 -6.21
N LYS A 228 -14.33 10.41 -5.03
CA LYS A 228 -15.16 9.99 -3.92
C LYS A 228 -14.57 10.40 -2.58
N GLY A 229 -15.40 10.97 -1.72
CA GLY A 229 -15.04 11.32 -0.35
C GLY A 229 -15.75 10.42 0.67
N PHE A 230 -15.04 10.13 1.76
CA PHE A 230 -15.52 9.33 2.89
C PHE A 230 -15.35 10.13 4.18
N LYS A 231 -16.29 9.96 5.11
CA LYS A 231 -16.26 10.55 6.46
C LYS A 231 -16.65 9.47 7.44
N ALA A 232 -15.95 9.38 8.56
CA ALA A 232 -16.28 8.44 9.60
C ALA A 232 -16.06 9.03 10.99
N TRP A 233 -17.00 8.76 11.92
CA TRP A 233 -16.86 8.98 13.34
C TRP A 233 -16.68 7.62 14.02
N LEU A 234 -15.63 7.49 14.80
CA LEU A 234 -15.25 6.24 15.44
C LEU A 234 -15.19 6.45 16.97
N PRO A 235 -16.32 6.26 17.68
CA PRO A 235 -16.33 6.30 19.13
C PRO A 235 -15.70 5.03 19.71
N LYS A 236 -15.05 5.19 20.87
CA LYS A 236 -14.43 4.11 21.64
C LYS A 236 -14.87 4.22 23.11
N PHE A 237 -15.30 3.10 23.69
CA PHE A 237 -15.57 2.97 25.11
C PHE A 237 -14.96 1.67 25.61
N SER A 238 -14.34 1.70 26.80
CA SER A 238 -13.77 0.52 27.43
C SER A 238 -13.87 0.66 28.96
N LEU A 239 -14.32 -0.38 29.61
CA LEU A 239 -14.33 -0.51 31.06
C LEU A 239 -13.37 -1.65 31.44
N LEU A 240 -12.46 -1.38 32.34
CA LEU A 240 -11.53 -2.36 32.90
C LEU A 240 -11.79 -2.47 34.40
N GLN A 241 -12.04 -3.69 34.90
CA GLN A 241 -12.09 -4.01 36.32
C GLN A 241 -11.01 -5.03 36.64
N ARG A 242 -10.18 -4.73 37.64
CA ARG A 242 -9.20 -5.67 38.23
C ARG A 242 -9.77 -6.16 39.56
N TRP A 243 -9.86 -7.45 39.71
CA TRP A 243 -10.25 -8.14 40.94
C TRP A 243 -8.96 -8.55 41.68
N ASN A 244 -8.82 -8.14 42.94
CA ASN A 244 -7.75 -8.59 43.84
C ASN A 244 -8.17 -9.83 44.59
#